data_26c6d2b3e3449b67d7494802067a7421
#
_entry.id   26c6d2b3e3449b67d7494802067a7421
#
_cell.length_a   1.000
_cell.length_b   1.000
_cell.length_c   1.000
_cell.angle_alpha   90.00
_cell.angle_beta   90.00
_cell.angle_gamma   90.00
#
_symmetry.space_group_name_H-M   'P 1'
#
loop_
_entity.id
_entity.type
_entity.pdbx_description
1 polymer ?
#
loop_
_entity_poly.entity_id
_entity_poly.type
_entity_poly.pdbx_seq_one_letter_code
_entity_poly.pdbx_strand_id
1 'polypeptide(L)'
;MQDVCEKLDKGLLDFAIVMNYVDLMKYNYLPMSTKDKWGVVMRQDDPLAEKESFSVSDLKGLPLICSKQWVDQEFPQWFQSDLGDVNIVATYNLPFNGAVMAKSGMGYALMLDNLVNTSAGSGILFRPLLNVPDAEMYVIWRKYQVFTPIAELLLNELQASFR
;
A
#
# COMPACT_ATOMS: atom_id res chain seq x y z
N MET A 1 -9.01 3.64 -5.07
CA MET A 1 -8.30 4.89 -5.49
C MET A 1 -9.15 5.71 -6.46
N GLN A 2 -9.68 5.12 -7.52
CA GLN A 2 -10.53 5.83 -8.51
C GLN A 2 -11.71 6.60 -7.86
N ASP A 3 -12.44 5.96 -6.93
CA ASP A 3 -13.55 6.60 -6.19
C ASP A 3 -13.13 7.84 -5.39
N VAL A 4 -11.93 7.83 -4.79
CA VAL A 4 -11.38 8.96 -4.04
C VAL A 4 -11.04 10.13 -4.96
N CYS A 5 -10.39 9.85 -6.10
CA CYS A 5 -10.08 10.87 -7.11
C CYS A 5 -11.35 11.47 -7.72
N GLU A 6 -12.37 10.65 -8.01
CA GLU A 6 -13.66 11.14 -8.50
C GLU A 6 -14.36 12.07 -7.49
N LYS A 7 -14.33 11.73 -6.20
CA LYS A 7 -14.87 12.58 -5.14
C LYS A 7 -14.11 13.89 -5.02
N LEU A 8 -12.78 13.83 -5.15
CA LEU A 8 -11.94 15.02 -5.16
C LEU A 8 -12.27 15.91 -6.36
N ASP A 9 -12.37 15.34 -7.57
CA ASP A 9 -12.71 16.06 -8.80
C ASP A 9 -14.09 16.72 -8.74
N LYS A 10 -15.05 16.06 -8.08
CA LYS A 10 -16.40 16.60 -7.85
C LYS A 10 -16.46 17.63 -6.71
N GLY A 11 -15.36 17.89 -6.01
CA GLY A 11 -15.32 18.82 -4.88
C GLY A 11 -16.02 18.33 -3.61
N LEU A 12 -16.21 17.03 -3.50
CA LEU A 12 -16.76 16.39 -2.29
C LEU A 12 -15.68 16.15 -1.23
N LEU A 13 -14.41 16.27 -1.61
CA LEU A 13 -13.25 16.23 -0.72
C LEU A 13 -12.35 17.41 -1.03
N ASP A 14 -11.74 17.98 0.01
CA ASP A 14 -10.72 19.01 -0.13
C ASP A 14 -9.35 18.39 -0.42
N PHE A 15 -9.04 17.29 0.24
CA PHE A 15 -7.78 16.56 0.12
C PHE A 15 -8.01 15.06 0.00
N ALA A 16 -7.02 14.39 -0.58
CA ALA A 16 -6.94 12.94 -0.57
C ALA A 16 -5.49 12.50 -0.34
N ILE A 17 -5.29 11.39 0.36
CA ILE A 17 -3.99 10.73 0.44
C ILE A 17 -4.00 9.59 -0.56
N VAL A 18 -3.02 9.59 -1.44
CA VAL A 18 -2.89 8.61 -2.53
C VAL A 18 -1.47 8.08 -2.60
N MET A 19 -1.33 6.88 -3.18
CA MET A 19 -0.04 6.29 -3.49
C MET A 19 0.39 6.62 -4.94
N ASN A 20 1.59 6.27 -5.32
CA ASN A 20 2.30 6.58 -6.59
C ASN A 20 1.53 6.36 -7.91
N TYR A 21 0.33 5.82 -7.88
CA TYR A 21 -0.43 5.41 -9.09
C TYR A 21 -1.42 6.46 -9.58
N VAL A 22 -1.34 7.70 -9.07
CA VAL A 22 -2.18 8.81 -9.51
C VAL A 22 -1.40 9.72 -10.43
N ASP A 23 -2.04 10.18 -11.50
CA ASP A 23 -1.47 11.21 -12.37
C ASP A 23 -1.33 12.53 -11.60
N LEU A 24 -0.17 12.74 -11.01
CA LEU A 24 0.17 13.94 -10.23
C LEU A 24 0.15 15.22 -11.10
N MET A 25 0.21 15.10 -12.43
CA MET A 25 0.10 16.28 -13.31
C MET A 25 -1.30 16.92 -13.25
N LYS A 26 -2.30 16.16 -12.85
CA LYS A 26 -3.68 16.62 -12.74
C LYS A 26 -3.98 17.39 -11.46
N TYR A 27 -3.20 17.17 -10.42
CA TYR A 27 -3.42 17.72 -9.07
C TYR A 27 -2.25 18.60 -8.61
N ASN A 28 -2.49 19.43 -7.61
CA ASN A 28 -1.44 19.89 -6.72
C ASN A 28 -1.16 18.77 -5.73
N TYR A 29 0.09 18.62 -5.29
CA TYR A 29 0.45 17.58 -4.36
C TYR A 29 1.53 17.99 -3.37
N LEU A 30 1.54 17.31 -2.25
CA LEU A 30 2.56 17.40 -1.22
C LEU A 30 3.04 15.98 -0.91
N PRO A 31 4.32 15.64 -1.17
CA PRO A 31 4.85 14.33 -0.80
C PRO A 31 4.89 14.19 0.72
N MET A 32 4.50 13.03 1.23
CA MET A 32 4.65 12.71 2.64
C MET A 32 6.11 12.33 2.95
N SER A 33 6.60 12.71 4.13
CA SER A 33 7.98 12.46 4.53
C SER A 33 8.27 10.98 4.84
N THR A 34 7.24 10.20 5.14
CA THR A 34 7.34 8.77 5.43
C THR A 34 7.15 7.94 4.17
N LYS A 35 7.95 6.90 4.04
CA LYS A 35 7.80 5.89 2.97
C LYS A 35 7.52 4.55 3.63
N ASP A 36 6.57 3.81 3.07
CA ASP A 36 6.23 2.48 3.54
C ASP A 36 6.94 1.42 2.69
N LYS A 37 7.30 0.32 3.33
CA LYS A 37 7.97 -0.80 2.67
C LYS A 37 6.98 -1.87 2.26
N TRP A 38 7.15 -2.39 1.06
CA TRP A 38 6.45 -3.60 0.65
C TRP A 38 6.99 -4.80 1.39
N GLY A 39 6.11 -5.74 1.70
CA GLY A 39 6.51 -6.97 2.36
C GLY A 39 5.42 -8.03 2.34
N VAL A 40 5.74 -9.10 3.03
CA VAL A 40 4.92 -10.29 3.14
C VAL A 40 4.46 -10.45 4.58
N VAL A 41 3.15 -10.56 4.77
CA VAL A 41 2.54 -10.97 6.05
C VAL A 41 2.21 -12.44 5.98
N MET A 42 2.64 -13.19 6.99
CA MET A 42 2.46 -14.62 7.11
C MET A 42 2.27 -15.04 8.57
N ARG A 43 1.97 -16.30 8.80
CA ARG A 43 1.91 -16.86 10.16
C ARG A 43 3.27 -16.83 10.83
N GLN A 44 3.30 -16.66 12.14
CA GLN A 44 4.55 -16.69 12.92
C GLN A 44 5.19 -18.09 12.98
N ASP A 45 4.39 -19.15 12.83
CA ASP A 45 4.84 -20.55 12.83
C ASP A 45 5.07 -21.11 11.41
N ASP A 46 5.07 -20.25 10.39
CA ASP A 46 5.37 -20.64 9.01
C ASP A 46 6.88 -20.94 8.86
N PRO A 47 7.28 -21.99 8.10
CA PRO A 47 8.69 -22.28 7.85
C PRO A 47 9.48 -21.11 7.24
N LEU A 48 8.82 -20.27 6.45
CA LEU A 48 9.45 -19.07 5.85
C LEU A 48 9.57 -17.89 6.83
N ALA A 49 8.98 -17.99 8.02
CA ALA A 49 9.07 -16.95 9.05
C ALA A 49 10.51 -16.74 9.59
N GLU A 50 11.40 -17.74 9.42
CA GLU A 50 12.82 -17.64 9.77
C GLU A 50 13.59 -16.70 8.83
N LYS A 51 13.10 -16.43 7.62
CA LYS A 51 13.70 -15.45 6.72
C LYS A 51 13.53 -14.04 7.31
N GLU A 52 14.58 -13.25 7.26
CA GLU A 52 14.53 -11.83 7.69
C GLU A 52 13.89 -10.93 6.64
N SER A 53 13.95 -11.35 5.36
CA SER A 53 13.45 -10.60 4.21
C SER A 53 13.16 -11.51 3.03
N PHE A 54 12.43 -11.00 2.05
CA PHE A 54 12.13 -11.68 0.78
C PHE A 54 12.65 -10.87 -0.40
N SER A 55 13.08 -11.56 -1.44
CA SER A 55 13.19 -11.02 -2.79
C SER A 55 11.88 -11.27 -3.54
N VAL A 56 11.66 -10.57 -4.66
CA VAL A 56 10.50 -10.85 -5.53
C VAL A 56 10.51 -12.29 -6.05
N SER A 57 11.69 -12.83 -6.34
CA SER A 57 11.85 -14.21 -6.79
C SER A 57 11.47 -15.26 -5.74
N ASP A 58 11.57 -14.94 -4.45
CA ASP A 58 11.12 -15.85 -3.38
C ASP A 58 9.59 -16.03 -3.35
N LEU A 59 8.85 -15.12 -3.98
CA LEU A 59 7.38 -15.21 -4.05
C LEU A 59 6.89 -16.17 -5.12
N LYS A 60 7.78 -16.63 -5.99
CA LYS A 60 7.42 -17.51 -7.10
C LYS A 60 6.85 -18.84 -6.59
N GLY A 61 5.67 -19.18 -7.09
CA GLY A 61 4.96 -20.40 -6.71
C GLY A 61 4.28 -20.37 -5.34
N LEU A 62 4.49 -19.33 -4.51
CA LEU A 62 3.78 -19.18 -3.25
C LEU A 62 2.30 -18.82 -3.48
N PRO A 63 1.38 -19.32 -2.63
CA PRO A 63 -0.02 -18.88 -2.65
C PRO A 63 -0.12 -17.45 -2.14
N LEU A 64 -0.29 -16.48 -3.02
CA LEU A 64 -0.29 -15.06 -2.70
C LEU A 64 -1.71 -14.53 -2.45
N ILE A 65 -1.82 -13.64 -1.48
CA ILE A 65 -3.03 -12.88 -1.15
C ILE A 65 -2.69 -11.42 -1.46
N CYS A 66 -3.33 -10.83 -2.48
CA CYS A 66 -2.98 -9.54 -3.01
C CYS A 66 -4.09 -8.50 -2.84
N SER A 67 -3.74 -7.22 -2.87
CA SER A 67 -4.74 -6.17 -2.98
C SER A 67 -5.53 -6.33 -4.28
N LYS A 68 -6.87 -6.29 -4.19
CA LYS A 68 -7.73 -6.33 -5.38
C LYS A 68 -7.41 -5.20 -6.35
N GLN A 69 -7.07 -4.03 -5.85
CA GLN A 69 -6.66 -2.90 -6.68
C GLN A 69 -5.43 -3.24 -7.54
N TRP A 70 -4.46 -3.99 -7.01
CA TRP A 70 -3.29 -4.41 -7.76
C TRP A 70 -3.65 -5.39 -8.87
N VAL A 71 -4.49 -6.35 -8.54
CA VAL A 71 -4.93 -7.38 -9.51
C VAL A 71 -5.73 -6.77 -10.65
N ASP A 72 -6.58 -5.77 -10.35
CA ASP A 72 -7.47 -5.13 -11.34
C ASP A 72 -6.79 -4.04 -12.19
N GLN A 73 -5.74 -3.38 -11.66
CA GLN A 73 -5.15 -2.16 -12.27
C GLN A 73 -3.74 -2.33 -12.83
N GLU A 74 -3.18 -3.50 -12.81
CA GLU A 74 -1.78 -3.84 -13.11
C GLU A 74 -0.90 -3.91 -11.84
N PHE A 75 -0.19 -5.00 -11.75
CA PHE A 75 0.89 -5.16 -10.78
C PHE A 75 2.00 -4.15 -11.04
N PRO A 76 2.67 -3.64 -10.00
CA PRO A 76 3.86 -2.83 -10.18
C PRO A 76 4.87 -3.50 -11.11
N GLN A 77 5.58 -2.72 -11.92
CA GLN A 77 6.54 -3.25 -12.89
C GLN A 77 7.59 -4.18 -12.24
N TRP A 78 8.02 -3.86 -11.01
CA TRP A 78 8.96 -4.68 -10.26
C TRP A 78 8.42 -6.08 -9.91
N PHE A 79 7.09 -6.23 -9.93
CA PHE A 79 6.43 -7.50 -9.68
C PHE A 79 6.25 -8.32 -10.97
N GLN A 80 6.04 -7.64 -12.11
CA GLN A 80 5.78 -8.31 -13.38
C GLN A 80 7.02 -8.92 -14.02
N SER A 81 8.20 -8.29 -13.85
CA SER A 81 9.42 -8.66 -14.56
C SER A 81 9.99 -10.02 -14.14
N ASP A 82 9.75 -10.48 -12.91
CA ASP A 82 10.46 -11.59 -12.31
C ASP A 82 9.59 -12.83 -12.01
N LEU A 83 8.27 -12.72 -12.03
CA LEU A 83 7.41 -13.76 -11.47
C LEU A 83 6.77 -14.72 -12.48
N GLY A 84 6.72 -14.41 -13.77
CA GLY A 84 5.97 -15.27 -14.71
C GLY A 84 4.52 -15.50 -14.21
N ASP A 85 4.13 -16.75 -14.00
CA ASP A 85 2.80 -17.08 -13.47
C ASP A 85 2.74 -16.84 -11.96
N VAL A 86 1.95 -15.83 -11.57
CA VAL A 86 1.68 -15.49 -10.16
C VAL A 86 0.52 -16.32 -9.64
N ASN A 87 0.73 -17.10 -8.58
CA ASN A 87 -0.30 -17.89 -7.95
C ASN A 87 -1.10 -17.06 -6.94
N ILE A 88 -2.12 -16.30 -7.40
CA ILE A 88 -3.01 -15.53 -6.53
C ILE A 88 -4.17 -16.40 -6.09
N VAL A 89 -4.20 -16.72 -4.79
CA VAL A 89 -5.25 -17.56 -4.20
C VAL A 89 -6.41 -16.75 -3.60
N ALA A 90 -6.19 -15.48 -3.27
CA ALA A 90 -7.22 -14.59 -2.75
C ALA A 90 -6.87 -13.10 -3.00
N THR A 91 -7.89 -12.24 -2.95
CA THR A 91 -7.72 -10.80 -2.98
C THR A 91 -8.39 -10.13 -1.79
N TYR A 92 -7.88 -8.96 -1.39
CA TYR A 92 -8.47 -8.14 -0.33
C TYR A 92 -8.64 -6.69 -0.78
N ASN A 93 -9.63 -6.00 -0.22
CA ASN A 93 -9.80 -4.55 -0.33
C ASN A 93 -9.24 -3.81 0.89
N LEU A 94 -9.28 -4.45 2.06
CA LEU A 94 -8.77 -3.91 3.31
C LEU A 94 -7.61 -4.78 3.81
N PRO A 95 -6.45 -4.19 4.16
CA PRO A 95 -5.28 -4.93 4.64
C PRO A 95 -5.58 -5.87 5.80
N PHE A 96 -6.47 -5.47 6.71
CA PHE A 96 -6.90 -6.32 7.83
C PHE A 96 -7.45 -7.67 7.35
N ASN A 97 -8.27 -7.68 6.29
CA ASN A 97 -8.80 -8.94 5.74
C ASN A 97 -7.70 -9.82 5.14
N GLY A 98 -6.73 -9.21 4.45
CA GLY A 98 -5.54 -9.92 3.95
C GLY A 98 -4.74 -10.57 5.09
N ALA A 99 -4.55 -9.85 6.20
CA ALA A 99 -3.88 -10.37 7.38
C ALA A 99 -4.64 -11.54 8.04
N VAL A 100 -5.98 -11.47 8.11
CA VAL A 100 -6.81 -12.56 8.63
C VAL A 100 -6.70 -13.80 7.74
N MET A 101 -6.72 -13.64 6.42
CA MET A 101 -6.52 -14.75 5.47
C MET A 101 -5.12 -15.37 5.64
N ALA A 102 -4.07 -14.57 5.76
CA ALA A 102 -2.72 -15.07 6.03
C ALA A 102 -2.64 -15.81 7.37
N LYS A 103 -3.24 -15.25 8.42
CA LYS A 103 -3.31 -15.90 9.75
C LYS A 103 -4.05 -17.24 9.72
N SER A 104 -5.05 -17.39 8.86
CA SER A 104 -5.76 -18.66 8.68
C SER A 104 -4.96 -19.74 7.93
N GLY A 105 -3.78 -19.38 7.41
CA GLY A 105 -2.94 -20.29 6.62
C GLY A 105 -3.34 -20.40 5.14
N MET A 106 -4.15 -19.45 4.64
CA MET A 106 -4.58 -19.45 3.24
C MET A 106 -3.43 -19.14 2.28
N GLY A 107 -2.44 -18.35 2.72
CA GLY A 107 -1.30 -17.95 1.92
C GLY A 107 -0.53 -16.77 2.52
N TYR A 108 0.23 -16.11 1.68
CA TYR A 108 1.14 -15.03 2.01
C TYR A 108 0.57 -13.69 1.52
N ALA A 109 0.24 -12.79 2.45
CA ALA A 109 -0.38 -11.52 2.08
C ALA A 109 0.68 -10.46 1.75
N LEU A 110 0.65 -9.96 0.51
CA LEU A 110 1.48 -8.85 0.07
C LEU A 110 0.83 -7.54 0.48
N MET A 111 1.53 -6.74 1.28
CA MET A 111 1.04 -5.43 1.73
C MET A 111 2.20 -4.53 2.17
N LEU A 112 1.89 -3.29 2.47
CA LEU A 112 2.82 -2.36 3.10
C LEU A 112 2.99 -2.68 4.58
N ASP A 113 4.13 -2.29 5.14
CA ASP A 113 4.38 -2.35 6.58
C ASP A 113 3.40 -1.43 7.35
N ASN A 114 3.32 -1.63 8.64
CA ASN A 114 2.51 -0.85 9.58
C ASN A 114 0.98 -0.80 9.32
N LEU A 115 0.45 -1.51 8.30
CA LEU A 115 -0.99 -1.54 8.03
C LEU A 115 -1.76 -2.48 8.96
N VAL A 116 -1.09 -3.45 9.57
CA VAL A 116 -1.70 -4.44 10.47
C VAL A 116 -0.77 -4.70 11.66
N ASN A 117 -1.36 -5.15 12.76
CA ASN A 117 -0.58 -5.49 13.94
C ASN A 117 0.18 -6.81 13.72
N THR A 118 1.50 -6.74 13.69
CA THR A 118 2.42 -7.88 13.53
C THR A 118 3.32 -8.09 14.76
N SER A 119 2.92 -7.55 15.92
CA SER A 119 3.64 -7.71 17.18
C SER A 119 3.60 -9.15 17.70
N ALA A 120 4.46 -9.45 18.67
CA ALA A 120 4.44 -10.74 19.36
C ALA A 120 3.04 -11.02 19.93
N GLY A 121 2.50 -12.22 19.65
CA GLY A 121 1.15 -12.61 20.06
C GLY A 121 0.03 -12.30 19.06
N SER A 122 0.28 -11.54 17.99
CA SER A 122 -0.69 -11.36 16.91
C SER A 122 -0.95 -12.63 16.11
N GLY A 123 -0.01 -13.57 16.11
CA GLY A 123 -0.01 -14.83 15.35
C GLY A 123 0.47 -14.66 13.90
N ILE A 124 0.80 -13.46 13.48
CA ILE A 124 1.37 -13.13 12.18
C ILE A 124 2.61 -12.25 12.33
N LEU A 125 3.45 -12.26 11.33
CA LEU A 125 4.61 -11.39 11.24
C LEU A 125 4.72 -10.78 9.83
N PHE A 126 5.49 -9.70 9.74
CA PHE A 126 5.84 -9.03 8.49
C PHE A 126 7.32 -9.26 8.16
N ARG A 127 7.60 -9.49 6.89
CA ARG A 127 8.96 -9.54 6.34
C ARG A 127 9.06 -8.62 5.12
N PRO A 128 10.04 -7.71 5.08
CA PRO A 128 10.17 -6.75 3.98
C PRO A 128 10.59 -7.44 2.68
N LEU A 129 10.16 -6.88 1.56
CA LEU A 129 10.70 -7.16 0.24
C LEU A 129 11.93 -6.30 0.00
N LEU A 130 13.00 -6.92 -0.47
CA LEU A 130 14.25 -6.24 -0.83
C LEU A 130 14.27 -5.88 -2.31
N ASN A 131 15.02 -4.81 -2.62
CA ASN A 131 15.25 -4.37 -4.00
C ASN A 131 13.98 -3.98 -4.76
N VAL A 132 12.95 -3.55 -4.05
CA VAL A 132 11.73 -2.97 -4.61
C VAL A 132 11.63 -1.50 -4.18
N PRO A 133 11.02 -0.62 -5.01
CA PRO A 133 10.80 0.77 -4.62
C PRO A 133 9.89 0.84 -3.39
N ASP A 134 10.23 1.73 -2.46
CA ASP A 134 9.33 2.06 -1.36
C ASP A 134 8.03 2.67 -1.90
N ALA A 135 6.95 2.49 -1.16
CA ALA A 135 5.68 3.14 -1.48
C ALA A 135 5.74 4.61 -1.02
N GLU A 136 5.57 5.51 -1.98
CA GLU A 136 5.47 6.93 -1.71
C GLU A 136 4.01 7.34 -1.64
N MET A 137 3.67 8.19 -0.67
CA MET A 137 2.33 8.74 -0.50
C MET A 137 2.33 10.24 -0.71
N TYR A 138 1.22 10.72 -1.23
CA TYR A 138 1.02 12.12 -1.53
C TYR A 138 -0.32 12.59 -0.98
N VAL A 139 -0.32 13.75 -0.35
CA VAL A 139 -1.54 14.51 -0.14
C VAL A 139 -1.81 15.26 -1.43
N ILE A 140 -2.98 15.07 -2.05
CA ILE A 140 -3.35 15.72 -3.30
C ILE A 140 -4.62 16.57 -3.12
N TRP A 141 -4.74 17.63 -3.94
CA TRP A 141 -5.92 18.47 -4.04
C TRP A 141 -6.05 19.03 -5.46
N ARG A 142 -7.25 19.47 -5.82
CA ARG A 142 -7.52 19.99 -7.16
C ARG A 142 -6.67 21.24 -7.44
N LYS A 143 -6.23 21.39 -8.66
CA LYS A 143 -5.70 22.67 -9.13
C LYS A 143 -6.78 23.74 -9.04
N TYR A 144 -6.35 24.96 -8.66
CA TYR A 144 -7.25 26.12 -8.53
C TYR A 144 -8.38 25.97 -7.49
N GLN A 145 -8.22 25.07 -6.52
CA GLN A 145 -9.17 24.94 -5.43
C GLN A 145 -9.14 26.18 -4.52
N VAL A 146 -10.32 26.72 -4.23
CA VAL A 146 -10.48 27.71 -3.15
C VAL A 146 -10.78 26.94 -1.88
N PHE A 147 -9.92 27.07 -0.90
CA PHE A 147 -10.07 26.39 0.38
C PHE A 147 -10.93 27.17 1.35
N THR A 148 -11.60 26.48 2.26
CA THR A 148 -12.11 27.07 3.49
C THR A 148 -10.93 27.45 4.39
N PRO A 149 -11.09 28.39 5.33
CA PRO A 149 -10.01 28.76 6.27
C PRO A 149 -9.43 27.56 7.05
N ILE A 150 -10.27 26.57 7.39
CA ILE A 150 -9.85 25.36 8.09
C ILE A 150 -9.01 24.47 7.18
N ALA A 151 -9.41 24.28 5.93
CA ALA A 151 -8.67 23.48 4.96
C ALA A 151 -7.31 24.15 4.63
N GLU A 152 -7.26 25.47 4.52
CA GLU A 152 -6.02 26.21 4.32
C GLU A 152 -5.07 26.07 5.52
N LEU A 153 -5.59 26.16 6.75
CA LEU A 153 -4.81 25.93 7.96
C LEU A 153 -4.22 24.52 7.98
N LEU A 154 -5.03 23.51 7.68
CA LEU A 154 -4.55 22.11 7.58
C LEU A 154 -3.44 21.97 6.56
N LEU A 155 -3.58 22.55 5.37
CA LEU A 155 -2.54 22.49 4.34
C LEU A 155 -1.24 23.12 4.82
N ASN A 156 -1.30 24.28 5.47
CA ASN A 156 -0.13 24.97 6.02
C ASN A 156 0.59 24.11 7.08
N GLU A 157 -0.16 23.48 7.98
CA GLU A 157 0.40 22.57 8.99
C GLU A 157 1.05 21.33 8.36
N LEU A 158 0.41 20.72 7.35
CA LEU A 158 0.98 19.60 6.62
C LEU A 158 2.28 19.99 5.91
N GLN A 159 2.30 21.16 5.26
CA GLN A 159 3.51 21.68 4.60
C GLN A 159 4.65 21.96 5.59
N ALA A 160 4.32 22.41 6.79
CA ALA A 160 5.31 22.63 7.85
C ALA A 160 5.87 21.31 8.41
N SER A 161 5.00 20.29 8.52
CA SER A 161 5.36 18.98 9.10
C SER A 161 6.18 18.09 8.15
N PHE A 162 6.07 18.29 6.83
CA PHE A 162 6.74 17.45 5.82
C PHE A 162 8.00 18.13 5.22
N ARG A 163 8.43 19.21 5.79
CA ARG A 163 9.75 19.83 5.50
C ARG A 163 10.81 19.19 6.38
#